data_e65cca8c4dc0dc870e03b1c16e52d619
#
_entry.id   e65cca8c4dc0dc870e03b1c16e52d619
#
_cell.length_a   1.000
_cell.length_b   1.000
_cell.length_c   1.000
_cell.angle_alpha   90.00
_cell.angle_beta   90.00
_cell.angle_gamma   90.00
#
_symmetry.space_group_name_H-M   'P 1'
#
loop_
_entity.id
_entity.type
_entity.pdbx_description
1 polymer ?
#
loop_
_entity_poly.entity_id
_entity_poly.type
_entity_poly.pdbx_seq_one_letter_code
_entity_poly.pdbx_strand_id
1 'polypeptide(L)'
;MAEFNFHGLDEFMLSMEEIAAIPDDVQDEMLNAQADVAVMAQQEQAEIMGVHAPGSGLTIRSIKKGRVKVKKGVRTIYVTPTGSRKRGNKRVRNAEIAFINEYGKKNQKARPFIRTANEKSAEKTTQAAFEVYDRWLRSKDL
;
A
#
# COMPACT_ATOMS: atom_id res chain seq x y z
N MET A 1 -9.56 -3.01 -1.95
CA MET A 1 -8.23 -3.39 -1.49
C MET A 1 -7.22 -3.07 -2.57
N ALA A 2 -6.18 -2.37 -2.22
CA ALA A 2 -5.13 -2.06 -3.16
C ALA A 2 -4.11 -3.20 -3.13
N GLU A 3 -4.00 -3.90 -4.23
CA GLU A 3 -2.96 -4.87 -4.45
C GLU A 3 -1.81 -4.17 -5.16
N PHE A 4 -0.58 -4.37 -4.67
CA PHE A 4 0.58 -3.72 -5.26
C PHE A 4 0.98 -4.43 -6.54
N ASN A 5 0.76 -3.80 -7.67
CA ASN A 5 1.15 -4.31 -8.96
C ASN A 5 1.84 -3.19 -9.74
N PHE A 6 3.15 -3.10 -9.61
CA PHE A 6 3.97 -2.08 -10.25
C PHE A 6 4.81 -2.72 -11.35
N HIS A 7 4.83 -2.14 -12.54
CA HIS A 7 5.60 -2.66 -13.68
C HIS A 7 7.10 -2.82 -13.38
N GLY A 8 7.70 -1.87 -12.66
CA GLY A 8 9.11 -1.98 -12.25
C GLY A 8 9.36 -3.12 -11.26
N LEU A 9 8.33 -3.57 -10.57
CA LEU A 9 8.41 -4.66 -9.61
C LEU A 9 8.55 -6.02 -10.31
N ASP A 10 7.93 -6.21 -11.48
CA ASP A 10 8.00 -7.47 -12.21
C ASP A 10 9.44 -7.76 -12.65
N GLU A 11 10.14 -6.77 -13.19
CA GLU A 11 11.56 -6.93 -13.56
C GLU A 11 12.42 -7.20 -12.34
N PHE A 12 12.16 -6.50 -11.25
CA PHE A 12 12.87 -6.71 -9.99
C PHE A 12 12.64 -8.12 -9.43
N MET A 13 11.42 -8.62 -9.48
CA MET A 13 11.07 -9.97 -9.03
C MET A 13 11.76 -11.05 -9.87
N LEU A 14 11.84 -10.88 -11.19
CA LEU A 14 12.56 -11.81 -12.08
C LEU A 14 14.05 -11.84 -11.74
N SER A 15 14.65 -10.68 -11.49
CA SER A 15 16.06 -10.60 -11.07
C SER A 15 16.28 -11.31 -9.73
N MET A 16 15.32 -11.25 -8.83
CA MET A 16 15.39 -11.95 -7.54
C MET A 16 15.33 -13.46 -7.70
N GLU A 17 14.56 -13.99 -8.64
CA GLU A 17 14.50 -15.43 -8.93
C GLU A 17 15.83 -15.95 -9.46
N GLU A 18 16.56 -15.14 -10.20
CA GLU A 18 17.88 -15.48 -10.75
C GLU A 18 19.00 -15.49 -9.71
N ILE A 19 18.85 -14.77 -8.63
CA ILE A 19 19.90 -14.58 -7.61
C ILE A 19 19.60 -15.40 -6.37
N ALA A 20 19.59 -16.68 -6.39
CA ALA A 20 19.46 -17.52 -5.22
C ALA A 20 18.40 -17.07 -4.17
N ALA A 21 17.71 -17.99 -3.58
CA ALA A 21 16.60 -17.76 -2.65
C ALA A 21 16.91 -16.68 -1.59
N ILE A 22 16.25 -15.55 -1.73
CA ILE A 22 16.28 -14.50 -0.70
C ILE A 22 15.56 -15.05 0.54
N PRO A 23 16.15 -14.95 1.74
CA PRO A 23 15.50 -15.41 2.95
C PRO A 23 14.13 -14.79 3.16
N ASP A 24 13.22 -15.54 3.76
CA ASP A 24 11.84 -15.11 3.99
C ASP A 24 11.76 -13.81 4.79
N ASP A 25 12.60 -13.66 5.82
CA ASP A 25 12.66 -12.45 6.64
C ASP A 25 13.08 -11.22 5.83
N VAL A 26 13.97 -11.38 4.88
CA VAL A 26 14.40 -10.28 3.98
C VAL A 26 13.27 -9.92 3.01
N GLN A 27 12.57 -10.93 2.47
CA GLN A 27 11.40 -10.70 1.62
C GLN A 27 10.31 -9.93 2.39
N ASP A 28 10.06 -10.31 3.63
CA ASP A 28 9.09 -9.62 4.49
C ASP A 28 9.49 -8.18 4.76
N GLU A 29 10.76 -7.93 5.00
CA GLU A 29 11.29 -6.58 5.19
C GLU A 29 11.13 -5.73 3.94
N MET A 30 11.38 -6.32 2.75
CA MET A 30 11.18 -5.64 1.47
C MET A 30 9.72 -5.23 1.28
N LEU A 31 8.78 -6.15 1.54
CA LEU A 31 7.34 -5.86 1.44
C LEU A 31 6.91 -4.80 2.45
N ASN A 32 7.39 -4.88 3.68
CA ASN A 32 7.07 -3.88 4.69
C ASN A 32 7.59 -2.49 4.31
N ALA A 33 8.78 -2.40 3.74
CA ALA A 33 9.34 -1.14 3.26
C ALA A 33 8.47 -0.53 2.14
N GLN A 34 8.03 -1.36 1.20
CA GLN A 34 7.11 -0.94 0.14
C GLN A 34 5.77 -0.48 0.69
N ALA A 35 5.23 -1.21 1.66
CA ALA A 35 3.95 -0.88 2.28
C ALA A 35 4.03 0.45 3.05
N ASP A 36 5.13 0.74 3.71
CA ASP A 36 5.33 2.01 4.41
C ASP A 36 5.28 3.20 3.44
N VAL A 37 5.93 3.07 2.29
CA VAL A 37 5.87 4.10 1.23
C VAL A 37 4.44 4.26 0.73
N ALA A 38 3.72 3.17 0.50
CA ALA A 38 2.34 3.21 0.01
C ALA A 38 1.38 3.84 1.01
N VAL A 39 1.52 3.54 2.31
CA VAL A 39 0.69 4.16 3.35
C VAL A 39 0.85 5.67 3.32
N MET A 40 2.08 6.15 3.33
CA MET A 40 2.36 7.59 3.30
C MET A 40 1.84 8.24 2.02
N ALA A 41 2.04 7.61 0.88
CA ALA A 41 1.59 8.14 -0.41
C ALA A 41 0.07 8.23 -0.47
N GLN A 42 -0.64 7.21 -0.01
CA GLN A 42 -2.11 7.20 -0.01
C GLN A 42 -2.68 8.22 0.97
N GLN A 43 -2.10 8.35 2.15
CA GLN A 43 -2.51 9.36 3.12
C GLN A 43 -2.31 10.77 2.59
N GLU A 44 -1.16 11.05 2.01
CA GLU A 44 -0.85 12.35 1.42
C GLU A 44 -1.78 12.67 0.25
N GLN A 45 -2.01 11.73 -0.64
CA GLN A 45 -2.89 11.93 -1.78
C GLN A 45 -4.34 12.11 -1.36
N ALA A 46 -4.79 11.38 -0.35
CA ALA A 46 -6.13 11.56 0.22
C ALA A 46 -6.31 12.98 0.79
N GLU A 47 -5.30 13.49 1.46
CA GLU A 47 -5.27 14.87 1.95
C GLU A 47 -5.41 15.86 0.81
N ILE A 48 -4.57 15.72 -0.23
CA ILE A 48 -4.57 16.60 -1.41
C ILE A 48 -5.94 16.60 -2.09
N MET A 49 -6.59 15.45 -2.19
CA MET A 49 -7.90 15.31 -2.86
C MET A 49 -9.09 15.62 -1.96
N GLY A 50 -8.87 15.97 -0.71
CA GLY A 50 -9.95 16.32 0.20
C GLY A 50 -10.79 15.14 0.68
N VAL A 51 -10.22 13.96 0.81
CA VAL A 51 -10.90 12.75 1.28
C VAL A 51 -11.04 12.76 2.81
N HIS A 52 -11.29 13.91 3.39
CA HIS A 52 -11.40 14.06 4.84
C HIS A 52 -12.74 14.63 5.31
N ALA A 53 -13.64 14.88 4.39
CA ALA A 53 -14.96 15.42 4.73
C ALA A 53 -15.95 14.32 5.17
N PRO A 54 -16.82 14.63 6.13
CA PRO A 54 -16.83 15.82 6.96
C PRO A 54 -15.89 15.72 8.18
N GLY A 55 -14.85 16.51 8.13
CA GLY A 55 -14.10 17.05 9.26
C GLY A 55 -13.24 16.13 10.14
N SER A 56 -13.20 14.82 9.97
CA SER A 56 -12.56 13.98 10.97
C SER A 56 -11.17 13.43 10.59
N GLY A 57 -10.83 13.39 9.30
CA GLY A 57 -9.60 12.74 8.84
C GLY A 57 -9.50 11.26 9.18
N LEU A 58 -10.59 10.63 9.62
CA LEU A 58 -10.58 9.23 10.05
C LEU A 58 -10.27 8.27 8.91
N THR A 59 -10.74 8.55 7.70
CA THR A 59 -10.45 7.72 6.54
C THR A 59 -8.94 7.71 6.26
N ILE A 60 -8.31 8.88 6.29
CA ILE A 60 -6.87 9.01 6.05
C ILE A 60 -6.08 8.28 7.13
N ARG A 61 -6.38 8.52 8.39
CA ARG A 61 -5.69 7.88 9.52
C ARG A 61 -5.90 6.37 9.59
N SER A 62 -6.96 5.87 8.98
CA SER A 62 -7.29 4.44 8.97
C SER A 62 -6.47 3.64 7.96
N ILE A 63 -5.78 4.30 7.03
CA ILE A 63 -4.92 3.63 6.04
C ILE A 63 -3.71 3.05 6.76
N LYS A 64 -3.58 1.73 6.74
CA LYS A 64 -2.49 1.03 7.44
C LYS A 64 -2.04 -0.17 6.61
N LYS A 65 -0.78 -0.56 6.82
CA LYS A 65 -0.29 -1.83 6.29
C LYS A 65 -0.75 -2.97 7.19
N GLY A 66 -1.06 -4.11 6.57
CA GLY A 66 -1.33 -5.35 7.28
C GLY A 66 -0.05 -6.12 7.57
N ARG A 67 -0.22 -7.40 7.89
CA ARG A 67 0.89 -8.33 8.06
C ARG A 67 1.17 -9.04 6.74
N VAL A 68 2.42 -9.42 6.53
CA VAL A 68 2.76 -10.28 5.39
C VAL A 68 2.01 -11.60 5.52
N LYS A 69 1.35 -12.01 4.45
CA LYS A 69 0.63 -13.28 4.34
C LYS A 69 1.23 -14.10 3.22
N VAL A 70 1.32 -15.40 3.45
CA VAL A 70 1.80 -16.33 2.41
C VAL A 70 0.61 -17.20 1.99
N LYS A 71 0.29 -17.16 0.70
CA LYS A 71 -0.80 -17.96 0.13
C LYS A 71 -0.33 -18.57 -1.18
N LYS A 72 -0.36 -19.88 -1.27
CA LYS A 72 0.10 -20.64 -2.46
C LYS A 72 1.52 -20.24 -2.89
N GLY A 73 2.41 -20.04 -1.94
CA GLY A 73 3.80 -19.65 -2.19
C GLY A 73 4.01 -18.18 -2.52
N VAL A 74 2.96 -17.37 -2.56
CA VAL A 74 3.05 -15.93 -2.84
C VAL A 74 2.99 -15.15 -1.53
N ARG A 75 4.01 -14.33 -1.28
CA ARG A 75 4.06 -13.44 -0.13
C ARG A 75 3.41 -12.11 -0.51
N THR A 76 2.46 -11.67 0.30
CA THR A 76 1.64 -10.48 0.01
C THR A 76 1.47 -9.63 1.26
N ILE A 77 1.48 -8.32 1.08
CA ILE A 77 1.10 -7.37 2.10
C ILE A 77 0.02 -6.46 1.53
N TYR A 78 -0.97 -6.10 2.36
CA TYR A 78 -2.05 -5.21 1.97
C TYR A 78 -1.92 -3.88 2.68
N VAL A 79 -2.23 -2.81 1.97
CA VAL A 79 -2.41 -1.47 2.52
C VAL A 79 -3.86 -1.08 2.29
N THR A 80 -4.61 -0.91 3.36
CA THR A 80 -6.05 -0.63 3.29
C THR A 80 -6.50 0.30 4.42
N PRO A 81 -7.59 1.04 4.20
CA PRO A 81 -8.27 1.68 5.32
C PRO A 81 -8.83 0.61 6.25
N THR A 82 -8.61 0.78 7.54
CA THR A 82 -8.98 -0.20 8.57
C THR A 82 -10.01 0.37 9.54
N GLY A 83 -10.67 -0.51 10.27
CA GLY A 83 -11.61 -0.14 11.31
C GLY A 83 -12.94 0.40 10.79
N SER A 84 -13.74 0.89 11.71
CA SER A 84 -15.06 1.41 11.43
C SER A 84 -15.35 2.61 12.30
N ARG A 85 -16.38 3.38 11.92
CA ARG A 85 -16.84 4.53 12.67
C ARG A 85 -18.36 4.56 12.74
N LYS A 86 -18.89 5.24 13.76
CA LYS A 86 -20.32 5.51 13.87
C LYS A 86 -20.70 6.66 12.93
N ARG A 87 -21.78 6.44 12.19
CA ARG A 87 -22.48 7.48 11.43
C ARG A 87 -23.94 7.43 11.83
N GLY A 88 -24.33 8.33 12.75
CA GLY A 88 -25.65 8.26 13.37
C GLY A 88 -25.81 6.95 14.15
N ASN A 89 -26.83 6.16 13.84
CA ASN A 89 -27.09 4.86 14.49
C ASN A 89 -26.41 3.69 13.79
N LYS A 90 -25.68 3.93 12.70
CA LYS A 90 -25.05 2.88 11.91
C LYS A 90 -23.54 2.90 12.10
N ARG A 91 -22.93 1.70 12.02
CA ARG A 91 -21.50 1.55 11.99
C ARG A 91 -21.07 1.32 10.55
N VAL A 92 -20.14 2.15 10.06
CA VAL A 92 -19.66 2.11 8.68
C VAL A 92 -18.16 1.82 8.69
N ARG A 93 -17.72 0.91 7.84
CA ARG A 93 -16.29 0.60 7.71
C ARG A 93 -15.59 1.74 6.97
N ASN A 94 -14.39 2.07 7.44
CA ASN A 94 -13.56 3.10 6.78
C ASN A 94 -13.22 2.70 5.34
N ALA A 95 -13.06 1.41 5.07
CA ALA A 95 -12.84 0.91 3.72
C ALA A 95 -14.00 1.21 2.76
N GLU A 96 -15.25 1.16 3.24
CA GLU A 96 -16.41 1.51 2.41
C GLU A 96 -16.44 2.99 2.04
N ILE A 97 -16.09 3.84 2.99
CA ILE A 97 -16.00 5.29 2.74
C ILE A 97 -14.88 5.59 1.76
N ALA A 98 -13.75 4.95 1.91
CA ALA A 98 -12.63 5.07 0.97
C ALA A 98 -13.01 4.60 -0.44
N PHE A 99 -13.75 3.50 -0.55
CA PHE A 99 -14.25 2.98 -1.82
C PHE A 99 -15.14 4.00 -2.52
N ILE A 100 -16.08 4.62 -1.78
CA ILE A 100 -16.96 5.66 -2.33
C ILE A 100 -16.14 6.85 -2.84
N ASN A 101 -15.10 7.25 -2.13
CA ASN A 101 -14.21 8.32 -2.60
C ASN A 101 -13.44 7.90 -3.84
N GLU A 102 -12.91 6.69 -3.87
CA GLU A 102 -12.10 6.18 -4.98
C GLU A 102 -12.88 6.12 -6.29
N TYR A 103 -14.10 5.58 -6.25
CA TYR A 103 -14.91 5.33 -7.44
C TYR A 103 -16.06 6.32 -7.65
N GLY A 104 -16.41 7.08 -6.62
CA GLY A 104 -17.57 7.97 -6.67
C GLY A 104 -18.89 7.24 -6.49
N LYS A 105 -19.95 7.99 -6.49
CA LYS A 105 -21.34 7.50 -6.48
C LYS A 105 -22.25 8.50 -7.21
N LYS A 106 -23.54 8.22 -7.31
CA LYS A 106 -24.50 8.99 -8.10
C LYS A 106 -24.40 10.51 -7.91
N ASN A 107 -24.18 10.99 -6.68
CA ASN A 107 -24.12 12.42 -6.36
C ASN A 107 -22.74 12.87 -5.88
N GLN A 108 -21.73 12.05 -6.07
CA GLN A 108 -20.36 12.37 -5.64
C GLN A 108 -19.35 11.97 -6.71
N LYS A 109 -18.57 12.95 -7.15
CA LYS A 109 -17.49 12.73 -8.10
C LYS A 109 -16.40 11.85 -7.47
N ALA A 110 -15.80 10.98 -8.26
CA ALA A 110 -14.68 10.14 -7.84
C ALA A 110 -13.47 10.99 -7.44
N ARG A 111 -12.81 10.57 -6.38
CA ARG A 111 -11.51 11.10 -5.93
C ARG A 111 -10.57 9.91 -5.81
N PRO A 112 -9.95 9.45 -6.91
CA PRO A 112 -9.19 8.19 -6.93
C PRO A 112 -7.82 8.35 -6.27
N PHE A 113 -7.81 8.56 -4.97
CA PHE A 113 -6.59 8.82 -4.21
C PHE A 113 -5.67 7.62 -4.11
N ILE A 114 -6.23 6.39 -4.03
CA ILE A 114 -5.43 5.16 -3.93
C ILE A 114 -4.70 4.91 -5.25
N ARG A 115 -5.42 4.91 -6.36
CA ARG A 115 -4.81 4.72 -7.69
C ARG A 115 -3.76 5.78 -7.99
N THR A 116 -4.10 7.04 -7.76
CA THR A 116 -3.19 8.16 -8.01
C THR A 116 -1.94 8.07 -7.15
N ALA A 117 -2.10 7.76 -5.86
CA ALA A 117 -0.97 7.59 -4.95
C ALA A 117 -0.06 6.44 -5.41
N ASN A 118 -0.64 5.31 -5.77
CA ASN A 118 0.12 4.16 -6.23
C ASN A 118 0.90 4.46 -7.51
N GLU A 119 0.29 5.15 -8.47
CA GLU A 119 0.96 5.55 -9.70
C GLU A 119 2.12 6.52 -9.43
N LYS A 120 1.91 7.52 -8.58
CA LYS A 120 2.93 8.51 -8.25
C LYS A 120 4.09 7.93 -7.42
N SER A 121 3.81 6.95 -6.59
CA SER A 121 4.82 6.38 -5.66
C SER A 121 5.48 5.11 -6.18
N ALA A 122 5.17 4.67 -7.40
CA ALA A 122 5.67 3.41 -7.95
C ALA A 122 7.20 3.30 -7.88
N GLU A 123 7.91 4.33 -8.30
CA GLU A 123 9.38 4.35 -8.27
C GLU A 123 9.93 4.31 -6.84
N LYS A 124 9.35 5.10 -5.94
CA LYS A 124 9.74 5.10 -4.53
C LYS A 124 9.51 3.75 -3.87
N THR A 125 8.42 3.11 -4.21
CA THR A 125 8.07 1.78 -3.69
C THR A 125 9.10 0.75 -4.14
N THR A 126 9.45 0.75 -5.42
CA THR A 126 10.48 -0.14 -5.96
C THR A 126 11.83 0.14 -5.32
N GLN A 127 12.19 1.42 -5.17
CA GLN A 127 13.44 1.82 -4.54
C GLN A 127 13.52 1.38 -3.08
N ALA A 128 12.43 1.46 -2.34
CA ALA A 128 12.39 1.03 -0.95
C ALA A 128 12.71 -0.47 -0.80
N ALA A 129 12.14 -1.30 -1.67
CA ALA A 129 12.44 -2.74 -1.70
C ALA A 129 13.88 -2.98 -2.10
N PHE A 130 14.38 -2.27 -3.10
CA PHE A 130 15.74 -2.41 -3.59
C PHE A 130 16.77 -2.07 -2.50
N GLU A 131 16.53 -1.05 -1.71
CA GLU A 131 17.43 -0.66 -0.62
C GLU A 131 17.57 -1.76 0.43
N VAL A 132 16.48 -2.44 0.77
CA VAL A 132 16.51 -3.59 1.69
C VAL A 132 17.32 -4.73 1.07
N TYR A 133 17.05 -5.05 -0.18
CA TYR A 133 17.75 -6.09 -0.93
C TYR A 133 19.25 -5.81 -1.04
N ASP A 134 19.63 -4.59 -1.41
CA ASP A 134 21.01 -4.17 -1.54
C ASP A 134 21.77 -4.28 -0.20
N ARG A 135 21.13 -3.85 0.89
CA ARG A 135 21.69 -3.98 2.24
C ARG A 135 21.94 -5.43 2.61
N TRP A 136 21.00 -6.30 2.26
CA TRP A 136 21.18 -7.74 2.49
C TRP A 136 22.33 -8.31 1.68
N LEU A 137 22.44 -7.95 0.39
CA LEU A 137 23.56 -8.37 -0.47
C LEU A 137 24.89 -7.94 0.11
N ARG A 138 25.01 -6.70 0.56
CA ARG A 138 26.23 -6.16 1.15
C ARG A 138 26.60 -6.91 2.44
N SER A 139 25.61 -7.34 3.21
CA SER A 139 25.85 -8.13 4.43
C SER A 139 26.46 -9.51 4.13
N LYS A 140 26.39 -9.97 2.90
CA LYS A 140 26.95 -11.25 2.45
C LYS A 140 28.33 -11.12 1.82
N ASP A 141 28.92 -9.94 1.79
CA ASP A 141 30.18 -9.66 1.11
C ASP A 141 30.18 -10.02 -0.39
N LEU A 142 29.02 -9.82 -1.02
CA LEU A 142 28.84 -10.10 -2.44
C LEU A 142 28.93 -8.83 -3.28
#